data_4fda27a91a144cab128e69563c706881
#
_entry.id   4fda27a91a144cab128e69563c706881
#
_cell.length_a   1.000
_cell.length_b   1.000
_cell.length_c   1.000
_cell.angle_alpha   90.00
_cell.angle_beta   90.00
_cell.angle_gamma   90.00
#
_symmetry.space_group_name_H-M   'P 1'
#
loop_
_entity.id
_entity.type
_entity.pdbx_description
1 polymer ?
#
loop_
_entity_poly.entity_id
_entity_poly.type
_entity_poly.pdbx_seq_one_letter_code
_entity_poly.pdbx_strand_id
1 'polypeptide(L)'
;MTMRTCAVAGMFYPRDPSHLEQLLEKFFSVSPGAANSVGIVSPHAGYIYSGEVAARAFSTISPDFSGTFVVIGPSHRGYINCVSKVPWETPLGVVDNDTAFVESLDIETDEFSHRDEHSLEVQMPFIKYRFPRAQIAPIMMGQQDYPSAIRLAEKIGAAIQQTHRDVRIVASSDFSHYVPEDTAKSNDLYAIEPLKTLNIPEFYRRIAERGVSACGYGPIAAMVTVCGHLGAKKAQLIRYATSGDVTGDRHEVVGYAAISVI
;
A
#
# COMPACT_ATOMS: atom_id res chain seq x y z
N MET A 1 5.02 -19.68 13.39
CA MET A 1 3.69 -19.07 13.70
C MET A 1 2.68 -19.68 12.74
N THR A 2 1.46 -19.90 13.18
CA THR A 2 0.38 -20.43 12.34
C THR A 2 -0.47 -19.29 11.74
N MET A 3 -0.41 -18.08 12.31
CA MET A 3 -1.14 -16.88 11.89
C MET A 3 -0.47 -15.64 12.50
N ARG A 4 -0.45 -14.51 11.76
CA ARG A 4 -0.03 -13.21 12.31
C ARG A 4 -1.22 -12.52 12.96
N THR A 5 -1.10 -12.21 14.24
CA THR A 5 -2.12 -11.48 15.01
C THR A 5 -2.00 -9.97 14.82
N CYS A 6 -3.10 -9.23 15.06
CA CYS A 6 -3.11 -7.78 14.97
C CYS A 6 -2.13 -7.15 15.97
N ALA A 7 -1.18 -6.35 15.47
CA ALA A 7 -0.24 -5.58 16.28
C ALA A 7 -0.76 -4.17 16.62
N VAL A 8 -1.51 -3.54 15.70
CA VAL A 8 -1.92 -2.11 15.82
C VAL A 8 -3.43 -1.89 15.90
N ALA A 9 -4.22 -2.94 16.06
CA ALA A 9 -5.65 -2.84 16.33
C ALA A 9 -5.92 -2.13 17.66
N GLY A 10 -6.79 -1.10 17.63
CA GLY A 10 -7.05 -0.20 18.76
C GLY A 10 -6.13 1.02 18.81
N MET A 11 -5.10 1.07 17.96
CA MET A 11 -4.21 2.24 17.81
C MET A 11 -4.35 2.89 16.42
N PHE A 12 -4.22 2.12 15.35
CA PHE A 12 -4.32 2.63 13.98
C PHE A 12 -5.74 2.52 13.41
N TYR A 13 -6.49 1.52 13.85
CA TYR A 13 -7.89 1.28 13.46
C TYR A 13 -8.66 0.64 14.63
N PRO A 14 -10.00 0.73 14.65
CA PRO A 14 -10.80 0.15 15.72
C PRO A 14 -10.56 -1.35 15.90
N ARG A 15 -10.39 -1.78 17.16
CA ARG A 15 -10.30 -3.21 17.53
C ARG A 15 -11.68 -3.88 17.52
N ASP A 16 -12.74 -3.13 17.84
CA ASP A 16 -14.11 -3.62 17.80
C ASP A 16 -14.55 -3.82 16.36
N PRO A 17 -15.00 -5.04 15.97
CA PRO A 17 -15.38 -5.36 14.60
C PRO A 17 -16.50 -4.46 14.07
N SER A 18 -17.54 -4.23 14.87
CA SER A 18 -18.72 -3.45 14.44
C SER A 18 -18.36 -1.99 14.20
N HIS A 19 -17.52 -1.42 15.05
CA HIS A 19 -17.04 -0.05 14.87
C HIS A 19 -16.14 0.07 13.64
N LEU A 20 -15.26 -0.91 13.41
CA LEU A 20 -14.40 -0.94 12.22
C LEU A 20 -15.22 -1.07 10.93
N GLU A 21 -16.22 -1.95 10.92
CA GLU A 21 -17.12 -2.14 9.77
C GLU A 21 -17.87 -0.87 9.41
N GLN A 22 -18.50 -0.20 10.40
CA GLN A 22 -19.18 1.08 10.20
C GLN A 22 -18.24 2.17 9.66
N LEU A 23 -17.01 2.22 10.16
CA LEU A 23 -16.01 3.18 9.69
C LEU A 23 -15.61 2.92 8.23
N LEU A 24 -15.38 1.68 7.86
CA LEU A 24 -15.05 1.28 6.48
C LEU A 24 -16.23 1.53 5.54
N GLU A 25 -17.46 1.20 5.95
CA GLU A 25 -18.67 1.51 5.19
C GLU A 25 -18.76 3.00 4.87
N LYS A 26 -18.55 3.86 5.88
CA LYS A 26 -18.52 5.31 5.71
C LYS A 26 -17.43 5.73 4.69
N PHE A 27 -16.22 5.19 4.79
CA PHE A 27 -15.14 5.55 3.88
C PHE A 27 -15.42 5.11 2.43
N PHE A 28 -15.97 3.92 2.23
CA PHE A 28 -16.30 3.43 0.90
C PHE A 28 -17.51 4.11 0.28
N SER A 29 -18.45 4.64 1.09
CA SER A 29 -19.65 5.33 0.59
C SER A 29 -19.36 6.61 -0.19
N VAL A 30 -18.24 7.29 0.11
CA VAL A 30 -17.80 8.54 -0.54
C VAL A 30 -16.71 8.32 -1.58
N SER A 31 -16.41 7.07 -1.90
CA SER A 31 -15.30 6.70 -2.77
C SER A 31 -15.76 6.56 -4.24
N PRO A 32 -14.88 6.83 -5.23
CA PRO A 32 -15.20 6.66 -6.64
C PRO A 32 -15.48 5.18 -6.96
N GLY A 33 -16.21 4.94 -8.03
CA GLY A 33 -16.42 3.60 -8.55
C GLY A 33 -15.15 2.98 -9.14
N ALA A 34 -15.21 1.68 -9.43
CA ALA A 34 -14.07 0.92 -9.97
C ALA A 34 -13.53 1.50 -11.28
N ALA A 35 -12.20 1.64 -11.36
CA ALA A 35 -11.46 2.07 -12.55
C ALA A 35 -10.60 0.94 -13.14
N ASN A 36 -10.79 -0.32 -12.72
CA ASN A 36 -10.02 -1.50 -13.10
C ASN A 36 -8.51 -1.37 -12.87
N SER A 37 -8.14 -0.78 -11.74
CA SER A 37 -6.73 -0.63 -11.36
C SER A 37 -6.05 -1.98 -11.20
N VAL A 38 -4.85 -2.09 -11.76
CA VAL A 38 -3.95 -3.24 -11.54
C VAL A 38 -3.03 -3.01 -10.35
N GLY A 39 -2.80 -1.75 -9.99
CA GLY A 39 -2.04 -1.35 -8.80
C GLY A 39 -2.56 -0.08 -8.17
N ILE A 40 -2.33 0.07 -6.87
CA ILE A 40 -2.72 1.26 -6.10
C ILE A 40 -1.62 1.68 -5.13
N VAL A 41 -1.51 2.99 -4.87
CA VAL A 41 -0.84 3.52 -3.68
C VAL A 41 -1.90 3.80 -2.63
N SER A 42 -1.68 3.30 -1.42
CA SER A 42 -2.58 3.46 -0.26
C SER A 42 -1.78 3.90 0.96
N PRO A 43 -2.18 4.94 1.69
CA PRO A 43 -1.53 5.37 2.92
C PRO A 43 -1.75 4.37 4.06
N HIS A 44 -0.90 4.49 5.12
CA HIS A 44 -0.93 3.58 6.27
C HIS A 44 -0.87 4.26 7.64
N ALA A 45 -1.16 5.55 7.71
CA ALA A 45 -1.41 6.22 8.98
C ALA A 45 -2.69 5.71 9.67
N GLY A 46 -2.95 6.15 10.89
CA GLY A 46 -4.20 5.81 11.58
C GLY A 46 -5.44 6.18 10.76
N TYR A 47 -6.47 5.34 10.78
CA TYR A 47 -7.67 5.44 9.95
C TYR A 47 -8.41 6.77 10.08
N ILE A 48 -8.35 7.40 11.25
CA ILE A 48 -8.94 8.73 11.46
C ILE A 48 -8.32 9.80 10.56
N TYR A 49 -7.05 9.62 10.14
CA TYR A 49 -6.32 10.57 9.30
C TYR A 49 -6.33 10.17 7.82
N SER A 50 -6.00 8.92 7.54
CA SER A 50 -5.74 8.47 6.17
C SER A 50 -6.74 7.46 5.62
N GLY A 51 -7.67 6.94 6.44
CA GLY A 51 -8.56 5.83 6.06
C GLY A 51 -9.47 6.14 4.88
N GLU A 52 -10.01 7.37 4.78
CA GLU A 52 -10.81 7.78 3.62
C GLU A 52 -9.97 7.80 2.33
N VAL A 53 -8.72 8.26 2.42
CA VAL A 53 -7.79 8.27 1.27
C VAL A 53 -7.47 6.85 0.84
N ALA A 54 -7.18 5.95 1.80
CA ALA A 54 -6.94 4.53 1.52
C ALA A 54 -8.16 3.87 0.84
N ALA A 55 -9.37 4.08 1.37
CA ALA A 55 -10.60 3.55 0.78
C ALA A 55 -10.81 4.02 -0.67
N ARG A 56 -10.48 5.27 -0.99
CA ARG A 56 -10.52 5.78 -2.37
C ARG A 56 -9.56 5.05 -3.31
N ALA A 57 -8.36 4.66 -2.83
CA ALA A 57 -7.44 3.84 -3.60
C ALA A 57 -8.05 2.45 -3.86
N PHE A 58 -8.50 1.75 -2.82
CA PHE A 58 -9.12 0.43 -2.93
C PHE A 58 -10.40 0.43 -3.77
N SER A 59 -11.18 1.52 -3.78
CA SER A 59 -12.41 1.63 -4.58
C SER A 59 -12.16 1.62 -6.08
N THR A 60 -10.93 1.86 -6.54
CA THR A 60 -10.58 1.80 -7.96
C THR A 60 -10.40 0.35 -8.46
N ILE A 61 -10.37 -0.63 -7.55
CA ILE A 61 -10.33 -2.06 -7.87
C ILE A 61 -11.77 -2.59 -7.91
N SER A 62 -12.08 -3.48 -8.87
CA SER A 62 -13.39 -4.11 -8.95
C SER A 62 -13.77 -4.83 -7.65
N PRO A 63 -14.96 -4.63 -7.08
CA PRO A 63 -15.39 -5.29 -5.86
C PRO A 63 -15.49 -6.82 -5.99
N ASP A 64 -15.59 -7.32 -7.23
CA ASP A 64 -15.65 -8.76 -7.52
C ASP A 64 -14.26 -9.42 -7.55
N PHE A 65 -13.18 -8.64 -7.38
CA PHE A 65 -11.83 -9.18 -7.36
C PHE A 65 -11.66 -10.20 -6.22
N SER A 66 -11.18 -11.39 -6.57
CA SER A 66 -10.99 -12.51 -5.64
C SER A 66 -9.63 -13.21 -5.82
N GLY A 67 -8.70 -12.57 -6.53
CA GLY A 67 -7.32 -13.04 -6.72
C GLY A 67 -6.41 -12.68 -5.55
N THR A 68 -5.14 -12.45 -5.83
CA THR A 68 -4.11 -12.19 -4.82
C THR A 68 -3.72 -10.71 -4.77
N PHE A 69 -3.83 -10.10 -3.60
CA PHE A 69 -3.23 -8.79 -3.33
C PHE A 69 -1.75 -8.96 -2.97
N VAL A 70 -0.86 -8.50 -3.83
CA VAL A 70 0.57 -8.34 -3.50
C VAL A 70 0.71 -7.01 -2.76
N VAL A 71 0.89 -7.06 -1.44
CA VAL A 71 0.97 -5.87 -0.59
C VAL A 71 2.42 -5.59 -0.26
N ILE A 72 2.96 -4.48 -0.77
CA ILE A 72 4.35 -4.08 -0.57
C ILE A 72 4.37 -2.88 0.38
N GLY A 73 5.06 -3.00 1.51
CA GLY A 73 5.20 -1.90 2.47
C GLY A 73 6.65 -1.70 2.91
N PRO A 74 7.00 -0.49 3.40
CA PRO A 74 8.33 -0.22 3.94
C PRO A 74 8.55 -0.94 5.27
N SER A 75 9.82 -1.18 5.61
CA SER A 75 10.22 -1.59 6.95
C SER A 75 10.52 -0.35 7.80
N HIS A 76 9.70 -0.10 8.83
CA HIS A 76 9.96 0.97 9.80
C HIS A 76 10.94 0.57 10.91
N ARG A 77 11.35 -0.70 10.95
CA ARG A 77 12.26 -1.25 11.95
C ARG A 77 13.65 -1.60 11.40
N GLY A 78 13.93 -1.23 10.14
CA GLY A 78 15.22 -1.44 9.49
C GLY A 78 15.52 -2.89 9.10
N TYR A 79 14.50 -3.74 8.98
CA TYR A 79 14.66 -5.11 8.49
C TYR A 79 14.93 -5.15 6.99
N ILE A 80 15.52 -6.26 6.52
CA ILE A 80 15.73 -6.54 5.09
C ILE A 80 14.42 -6.87 4.38
N ASN A 81 14.48 -7.04 3.06
CA ASN A 81 13.33 -7.48 2.28
C ASN A 81 12.95 -8.91 2.67
N CYS A 82 11.69 -9.12 3.05
CA CYS A 82 11.18 -10.44 3.40
C CYS A 82 9.68 -10.56 3.10
N VAL A 83 9.19 -11.80 3.12
CA VAL A 83 7.78 -12.14 2.91
C VAL A 83 7.18 -12.86 4.11
N SER A 84 5.86 -12.78 4.25
CA SER A 84 5.09 -13.59 5.19
C SER A 84 4.33 -14.67 4.43
N LYS A 85 4.33 -15.91 4.98
CA LYS A 85 3.62 -17.08 4.43
C LYS A 85 2.41 -17.51 5.24
N VAL A 86 2.11 -16.79 6.31
CA VAL A 86 1.00 -17.12 7.19
C VAL A 86 -0.22 -16.24 6.90
N PRO A 87 -1.44 -16.70 7.21
CA PRO A 87 -2.63 -15.85 7.21
C PRO A 87 -2.51 -14.70 8.21
N TRP A 88 -3.19 -13.60 7.96
CA TRP A 88 -3.18 -12.42 8.83
C TRP A 88 -4.55 -12.16 9.44
N GLU A 89 -4.56 -11.98 10.76
CA GLU A 89 -5.76 -11.63 11.51
C GLU A 89 -6.15 -10.16 11.26
N THR A 90 -7.46 -9.92 11.19
CA THR A 90 -8.08 -8.59 11.32
C THR A 90 -9.27 -8.69 12.27
N PRO A 91 -9.78 -7.60 12.85
CA PRO A 91 -11.02 -7.64 13.62
C PRO A 91 -12.23 -8.15 12.82
N LEU A 92 -12.18 -8.09 11.48
CA LEU A 92 -13.24 -8.59 10.59
C LEU A 92 -13.05 -10.04 10.16
N GLY A 93 -12.05 -10.73 10.71
CA GLY A 93 -11.68 -12.10 10.36
C GLY A 93 -10.33 -12.22 9.69
N VAL A 94 -9.97 -13.43 9.32
CA VAL A 94 -8.66 -13.75 8.76
C VAL A 94 -8.61 -13.46 7.26
N VAL A 95 -7.49 -12.89 6.81
CA VAL A 95 -7.13 -12.79 5.39
C VAL A 95 -6.16 -13.92 5.07
N ASP A 96 -6.53 -14.77 4.15
CA ASP A 96 -5.73 -15.93 3.77
C ASP A 96 -4.49 -15.53 2.97
N ASN A 97 -3.38 -16.23 3.17
CA ASN A 97 -2.15 -16.05 2.43
C ASN A 97 -2.13 -16.92 1.17
N ASP A 98 -1.74 -16.36 0.03
CA ASP A 98 -1.44 -17.15 -1.18
C ASP A 98 -0.01 -17.72 -1.09
N THR A 99 0.15 -18.75 -0.26
CA THR A 99 1.45 -19.36 0.04
C THR A 99 2.17 -19.83 -1.23
N ALA A 100 1.43 -20.37 -2.20
CA ALA A 100 2.02 -20.83 -3.47
C ALA A 100 2.60 -19.65 -4.28
N PHE A 101 1.90 -18.52 -4.32
CA PHE A 101 2.44 -17.31 -4.94
C PHE A 101 3.64 -16.76 -4.16
N VAL A 102 3.56 -16.68 -2.84
CA VAL A 102 4.65 -16.19 -1.99
C VAL A 102 5.90 -17.05 -2.16
N GLU A 103 5.78 -18.37 -2.25
CA GLU A 103 6.91 -19.29 -2.49
C GLU A 103 7.58 -19.06 -3.85
N SER A 104 6.80 -18.67 -4.87
CA SER A 104 7.35 -18.38 -6.20
C SER A 104 8.12 -17.07 -6.30
N LEU A 105 8.02 -16.18 -5.29
CA LEU A 105 8.76 -14.90 -5.26
C LEU A 105 10.27 -15.07 -5.07
N ASP A 106 10.74 -16.20 -4.53
CA ASP A 106 12.14 -16.43 -4.17
C ASP A 106 12.72 -15.30 -3.29
N ILE A 107 11.95 -14.93 -2.25
CA ILE A 107 12.31 -13.95 -1.22
C ILE A 107 12.32 -14.65 0.12
N GLU A 108 13.25 -14.27 0.99
CA GLU A 108 13.36 -14.84 2.34
C GLU A 108 12.05 -14.67 3.13
N THR A 109 11.65 -15.71 3.84
CA THR A 109 10.48 -15.67 4.74
C THR A 109 10.93 -15.29 6.13
N ASP A 110 10.37 -14.22 6.70
CA ASP A 110 10.66 -13.79 8.06
C ASP A 110 9.41 -13.26 8.78
N GLU A 111 8.72 -14.15 9.48
CA GLU A 111 7.52 -13.80 10.25
C GLU A 111 7.84 -12.91 11.46
N PHE A 112 9.07 -12.97 11.97
CA PHE A 112 9.48 -12.11 13.10
C PHE A 112 9.51 -10.64 12.69
N SER A 113 10.08 -10.32 11.54
CA SER A 113 10.13 -8.96 11.00
C SER A 113 8.73 -8.41 10.71
N HIS A 114 7.81 -9.25 10.24
CA HIS A 114 6.42 -8.85 9.98
C HIS A 114 5.58 -8.65 11.24
N ARG A 115 5.97 -9.25 12.39
CA ARG A 115 5.12 -9.33 13.59
C ARG A 115 4.59 -7.97 14.06
N ASP A 116 5.47 -6.97 14.13
CA ASP A 116 5.18 -5.66 14.70
C ASP A 116 5.21 -4.52 13.64
N GLU A 117 5.29 -4.85 12.35
CA GLU A 117 5.27 -3.87 11.27
C GLU A 117 3.82 -3.50 10.91
N HIS A 118 3.51 -2.21 10.93
CA HIS A 118 2.14 -1.70 10.74
C HIS A 118 1.81 -1.39 9.28
N SER A 119 2.79 -1.03 8.44
CA SER A 119 2.56 -0.53 7.08
C SER A 119 1.75 -1.49 6.20
N LEU A 120 1.96 -2.79 6.38
CA LEU A 120 1.23 -3.84 5.68
C LEU A 120 -0.09 -4.16 6.39
N GLU A 121 -0.07 -4.23 7.74
CA GLU A 121 -1.25 -4.59 8.54
C GLU A 121 -2.42 -3.64 8.32
N VAL A 122 -2.15 -2.34 8.25
CA VAL A 122 -3.17 -1.30 8.08
C VAL A 122 -3.97 -1.50 6.78
N GLN A 123 -3.40 -2.17 5.77
CA GLN A 123 -4.11 -2.47 4.51
C GLN A 123 -5.09 -3.64 4.64
N MET A 124 -4.87 -4.55 5.60
CA MET A 124 -5.62 -5.81 5.70
C MET A 124 -7.13 -5.63 5.98
N PRO A 125 -7.58 -4.71 6.86
CA PRO A 125 -9.01 -4.52 7.06
C PRO A 125 -9.74 -4.02 5.81
N PHE A 126 -9.11 -3.18 4.96
CA PHE A 126 -9.70 -2.77 3.67
C PHE A 126 -9.87 -3.95 2.74
N ILE A 127 -8.84 -4.83 2.65
CA ILE A 127 -8.87 -6.04 1.84
C ILE A 127 -9.97 -6.97 2.37
N LYS A 128 -9.99 -7.25 3.68
CA LYS A 128 -10.98 -8.16 4.27
C LYS A 128 -12.41 -7.69 4.08
N TYR A 129 -12.65 -6.39 4.27
CA TYR A 129 -13.98 -5.80 4.14
C TYR A 129 -14.48 -5.79 2.69
N ARG A 130 -13.66 -5.32 1.77
CA ARG A 130 -14.08 -5.07 0.38
C ARG A 130 -13.94 -6.28 -0.52
N PHE A 131 -12.98 -7.17 -0.24
CA PHE A 131 -12.60 -8.32 -1.07
C PHE A 131 -12.49 -9.60 -0.23
N PRO A 132 -13.58 -10.07 0.39
CA PRO A 132 -13.54 -11.10 1.44
C PRO A 132 -13.00 -12.46 0.97
N ARG A 133 -12.95 -12.70 -0.36
CA ARG A 133 -12.43 -13.93 -0.97
C ARG A 133 -11.00 -13.81 -1.50
N ALA A 134 -10.43 -12.61 -1.49
CA ALA A 134 -9.08 -12.39 -1.97
C ALA A 134 -8.05 -12.93 -0.96
N GLN A 135 -6.90 -13.32 -1.49
CA GLN A 135 -5.73 -13.73 -0.73
C GLN A 135 -4.67 -12.64 -0.71
N ILE A 136 -3.65 -12.78 0.13
CA ILE A 136 -2.56 -11.81 0.23
C ILE A 136 -1.19 -12.46 0.02
N ALA A 137 -0.26 -11.67 -0.50
CA ALA A 137 1.17 -11.91 -0.53
C ALA A 137 1.88 -10.69 0.08
N PRO A 138 2.10 -10.67 1.40
CA PRO A 138 2.73 -9.54 2.09
C PRO A 138 4.24 -9.52 1.84
N ILE A 139 4.76 -8.38 1.38
CA ILE A 139 6.19 -8.15 1.12
C ILE A 139 6.65 -6.92 1.89
N MET A 140 7.57 -7.09 2.82
CA MET A 140 8.26 -5.98 3.47
C MET A 140 9.49 -5.59 2.67
N MET A 141 9.65 -4.31 2.37
CA MET A 141 10.77 -3.75 1.63
C MET A 141 11.65 -2.89 2.55
N GLY A 142 12.83 -3.40 2.93
CA GLY A 142 13.78 -2.67 3.75
C GLY A 142 14.72 -1.79 2.92
N GLN A 143 15.18 -2.29 1.78
CA GLN A 143 16.06 -1.55 0.85
C GLN A 143 15.22 -0.91 -0.25
N GLN A 144 15.16 0.42 -0.27
CA GLN A 144 14.25 1.15 -1.15
C GLN A 144 14.96 1.91 -2.30
N ASP A 145 16.26 1.66 -2.53
CA ASP A 145 16.96 2.22 -3.69
C ASP A 145 16.36 1.73 -5.02
N TYR A 146 16.60 2.49 -6.08
CA TYR A 146 16.04 2.19 -7.40
C TYR A 146 16.37 0.76 -7.90
N PRO A 147 17.65 0.28 -7.85
CA PRO A 147 17.95 -1.10 -8.23
C PRO A 147 17.20 -2.15 -7.40
N SER A 148 17.01 -1.92 -6.10
CA SER A 148 16.28 -2.85 -5.23
C SER A 148 14.79 -2.90 -5.56
N ALA A 149 14.17 -1.75 -5.90
CA ALA A 149 12.79 -1.71 -6.35
C ALA A 149 12.58 -2.45 -7.69
N ILE A 150 13.51 -2.30 -8.64
CA ILE A 150 13.44 -2.99 -9.93
C ILE A 150 13.62 -4.51 -9.74
N ARG A 151 14.61 -4.95 -8.94
CA ARG A 151 14.78 -6.39 -8.63
C ARG A 151 13.54 -7.00 -7.99
N LEU A 152 12.90 -6.28 -7.07
CA LEU A 152 11.64 -6.75 -6.47
C LEU A 152 10.53 -6.85 -7.53
N ALA A 153 10.41 -5.86 -8.41
CA ALA A 153 9.44 -5.88 -9.49
C ALA A 153 9.65 -7.06 -10.45
N GLU A 154 10.91 -7.38 -10.79
CA GLU A 154 11.26 -8.54 -11.62
C GLU A 154 10.84 -9.86 -10.95
N LYS A 155 11.10 -10.03 -9.65
CA LYS A 155 10.67 -11.22 -8.89
C LYS A 155 9.15 -11.37 -8.87
N ILE A 156 8.42 -10.29 -8.61
CA ILE A 156 6.95 -10.29 -8.64
C ILE A 156 6.45 -10.63 -10.06
N GLY A 157 7.02 -10.03 -11.09
CA GLY A 157 6.67 -10.32 -12.48
C GLY A 157 6.89 -11.79 -12.85
N ALA A 158 8.02 -12.38 -12.46
CA ALA A 158 8.33 -13.80 -12.67
C ALA A 158 7.33 -14.71 -11.94
N ALA A 159 6.99 -14.38 -10.68
CA ALA A 159 6.01 -15.13 -9.90
C ALA A 159 4.62 -15.11 -10.54
N ILE A 160 4.19 -13.95 -11.08
CA ILE A 160 2.92 -13.83 -11.82
C ILE A 160 2.93 -14.73 -13.06
N GLN A 161 4.00 -14.71 -13.83
CA GLN A 161 4.13 -15.55 -15.03
C GLN A 161 4.15 -17.05 -14.70
N GLN A 162 4.83 -17.43 -13.62
CA GLN A 162 4.93 -18.82 -13.19
C GLN A 162 3.60 -19.37 -12.65
N THR A 163 2.88 -18.57 -11.87
CA THR A 163 1.67 -19.02 -11.15
C THR A 163 0.37 -18.74 -11.89
N HIS A 164 0.41 -17.88 -12.92
CA HIS A 164 -0.77 -17.40 -13.66
C HIS A 164 -1.87 -16.80 -12.75
N ARG A 165 -1.47 -16.21 -11.58
CA ARG A 165 -2.42 -15.60 -10.65
C ARG A 165 -2.94 -14.27 -11.21
N ASP A 166 -4.25 -14.04 -11.01
CA ASP A 166 -4.82 -12.68 -11.13
C ASP A 166 -4.41 -11.88 -9.89
N VAL A 167 -3.63 -10.83 -10.09
CA VAL A 167 -3.07 -10.04 -8.98
C VAL A 167 -3.51 -8.59 -9.03
N ARG A 168 -3.57 -7.96 -7.86
CA ARG A 168 -3.57 -6.50 -7.70
C ARG A 168 -2.46 -6.13 -6.74
N ILE A 169 -1.76 -5.03 -7.01
CA ILE A 169 -0.58 -4.67 -6.25
C ILE A 169 -0.88 -3.42 -5.43
N VAL A 170 -0.63 -3.50 -4.14
CA VAL A 170 -0.80 -2.39 -3.19
C VAL A 170 0.58 -1.93 -2.75
N ALA A 171 0.94 -0.69 -3.08
CA ALA A 171 2.08 -0.02 -2.48
C ALA A 171 1.61 0.79 -1.28
N SER A 172 2.04 0.40 -0.10
CA SER A 172 1.70 1.06 1.15
C SER A 172 2.68 2.19 1.43
N SER A 173 2.22 3.44 1.41
CA SER A 173 3.07 4.61 1.63
C SER A 173 2.30 5.84 2.06
N ASP A 174 2.77 6.48 3.13
CA ASP A 174 2.52 7.89 3.38
C ASP A 174 3.58 8.72 2.63
N PHE A 175 3.32 10.04 2.45
CA PHE A 175 4.22 10.96 1.75
C PHE A 175 5.02 11.83 2.73
N SER A 176 5.08 13.16 2.53
CA SER A 176 5.86 14.04 3.41
C SER A 176 5.45 13.95 4.87
N HIS A 177 6.42 13.98 5.78
CA HIS A 177 6.21 13.89 7.23
C HIS A 177 6.73 15.14 7.93
N TYR A 178 5.90 15.69 8.83
CA TYR A 178 6.26 16.74 9.81
C TYR A 178 6.83 18.01 9.16
N VAL A 179 6.18 18.45 8.07
CA VAL A 179 6.47 19.71 7.37
C VAL A 179 5.20 20.54 7.24
N PRO A 180 5.30 21.88 7.00
CA PRO A 180 4.13 22.72 6.74
C PRO A 180 3.28 22.21 5.57
N GLU A 181 1.96 22.33 5.68
CA GLU A 181 1.00 21.77 4.70
C GLU A 181 1.27 22.17 3.26
N ASP A 182 1.55 23.45 3.00
CA ASP A 182 1.86 23.93 1.65
C ASP A 182 3.15 23.30 1.11
N THR A 183 4.13 23.08 1.98
CA THR A 183 5.38 22.39 1.63
C THR A 183 5.12 20.93 1.31
N ALA A 184 4.38 20.22 2.19
CA ALA A 184 3.98 18.83 1.95
C ALA A 184 3.27 18.71 0.59
N LYS A 185 2.21 19.48 0.38
CA LYS A 185 1.42 19.44 -0.84
C LYS A 185 2.24 19.76 -2.09
N SER A 186 3.07 20.81 -2.06
CA SER A 186 3.93 21.20 -3.20
C SER A 186 4.93 20.10 -3.54
N ASN A 187 5.62 19.56 -2.54
CA ASN A 187 6.68 18.57 -2.73
C ASN A 187 6.11 17.21 -3.15
N ASP A 188 5.03 16.77 -2.49
CA ASP A 188 4.41 15.48 -2.79
C ASP A 188 3.80 15.45 -4.19
N LEU A 189 3.05 16.49 -4.57
CA LEU A 189 2.47 16.57 -5.92
C LEU A 189 3.55 16.66 -7.00
N TYR A 190 4.66 17.35 -6.74
CA TYR A 190 5.81 17.39 -7.64
C TYR A 190 6.44 16.00 -7.82
N ALA A 191 6.60 15.24 -6.72
CA ALA A 191 7.14 13.89 -6.78
C ALA A 191 6.16 12.88 -7.43
N ILE A 192 4.85 13.04 -7.24
CA ILE A 192 3.81 12.17 -7.81
C ILE A 192 3.67 12.33 -9.33
N GLU A 193 3.92 13.52 -9.88
CA GLU A 193 3.67 13.84 -11.30
C GLU A 193 4.30 12.84 -12.29
N PRO A 194 5.58 12.37 -12.14
CA PRO A 194 6.17 11.39 -13.04
C PRO A 194 5.44 10.03 -13.04
N LEU A 195 4.77 9.68 -11.94
CA LEU A 195 4.03 8.42 -11.87
C LEU A 195 2.90 8.36 -12.89
N LYS A 196 2.32 9.51 -13.30
CA LYS A 196 1.27 9.57 -14.32
C LYS A 196 1.67 8.92 -15.65
N THR A 197 2.95 8.95 -15.97
CA THR A 197 3.53 8.32 -17.16
C THR A 197 4.42 7.12 -16.83
N LEU A 198 4.30 6.58 -15.62
CA LEU A 198 5.08 5.45 -15.09
C LEU A 198 6.60 5.69 -15.13
N ASN A 199 7.04 6.95 -15.04
CA ASN A 199 8.45 7.32 -15.11
C ASN A 199 9.14 7.21 -13.74
N ILE A 200 9.59 6.02 -13.40
CA ILE A 200 10.20 5.71 -12.10
C ILE A 200 11.56 6.39 -11.89
N PRO A 201 12.49 6.46 -12.87
CA PRO A 201 13.73 7.22 -12.68
C PRO A 201 13.48 8.68 -12.31
N GLU A 202 12.52 9.33 -12.96
CA GLU A 202 12.16 10.72 -12.66
C GLU A 202 11.47 10.86 -11.29
N PHE A 203 10.68 9.87 -10.87
CA PHE A 203 10.10 9.83 -9.53
C PHE A 203 11.19 9.84 -8.45
N TYR A 204 12.20 8.95 -8.55
CA TYR A 204 13.35 8.94 -7.63
C TYR A 204 14.12 10.26 -7.63
N ARG A 205 14.36 10.81 -8.81
CA ARG A 205 15.06 12.11 -8.94
C ARG A 205 14.31 13.21 -8.17
N ARG A 206 12.99 13.28 -8.32
CA ARG A 206 12.17 14.31 -7.66
C ARG A 206 12.01 14.10 -6.17
N ILE A 207 11.91 12.85 -5.70
CA ILE A 207 11.96 12.51 -4.26
C ILE A 207 13.25 13.06 -3.65
N ALA A 208 14.40 12.79 -4.27
CA ALA A 208 15.70 13.27 -3.78
C ALA A 208 15.86 14.80 -3.88
N GLU A 209 15.43 15.41 -4.99
CA GLU A 209 15.53 16.87 -5.23
C GLU A 209 14.79 17.68 -4.19
N ARG A 210 13.60 17.25 -3.79
CA ARG A 210 12.73 17.94 -2.82
C ARG A 210 12.86 17.42 -1.39
N GLY A 211 13.62 16.36 -1.17
CA GLY A 211 13.74 15.71 0.14
C GLY A 211 12.40 15.18 0.64
N VAL A 212 11.56 14.63 -0.27
CA VAL A 212 10.24 14.10 0.10
C VAL A 212 10.43 12.89 1.01
N SER A 213 9.91 12.94 2.22
CA SER A 213 10.03 11.87 3.21
C SER A 213 8.96 10.77 3.05
N ALA A 214 8.61 10.42 1.80
CA ALA A 214 7.69 9.31 1.54
C ALA A 214 8.27 8.00 2.08
N CYS A 215 7.57 7.37 3.02
CA CYS A 215 8.09 6.17 3.70
C CYS A 215 8.15 4.94 2.78
N GLY A 216 7.28 4.86 1.76
CA GLY A 216 7.17 3.73 0.84
C GLY A 216 7.51 4.06 -0.62
N TYR A 217 8.50 4.94 -0.87
CA TYR A 217 8.87 5.28 -2.26
C TYR A 217 9.40 4.09 -3.07
N GLY A 218 10.09 3.14 -2.41
CA GLY A 218 10.50 1.88 -3.02
C GLY A 218 9.32 0.96 -3.37
N PRO A 219 8.40 0.66 -2.43
CA PRO A 219 7.13 0.00 -2.71
C PRO A 219 6.35 0.60 -3.89
N ILE A 220 6.21 1.95 -3.95
CA ILE A 220 5.58 2.65 -5.08
C ILE A 220 6.30 2.34 -6.40
N ALA A 221 7.62 2.44 -6.41
CA ALA A 221 8.42 2.18 -7.60
C ALA A 221 8.31 0.73 -8.09
N ALA A 222 8.39 -0.24 -7.17
CA ALA A 222 8.22 -1.65 -7.50
C ALA A 222 6.83 -1.93 -8.06
N MET A 223 5.77 -1.44 -7.40
CA MET A 223 4.39 -1.59 -7.84
C MET A 223 4.17 -1.03 -9.24
N VAL A 224 4.58 0.22 -9.49
CA VAL A 224 4.39 0.88 -10.80
C VAL A 224 5.14 0.14 -11.90
N THR A 225 6.36 -0.36 -11.62
CA THR A 225 7.16 -1.14 -12.57
C THR A 225 6.45 -2.45 -12.94
N VAL A 226 5.94 -3.20 -11.94
CA VAL A 226 5.18 -4.44 -12.20
C VAL A 226 3.92 -4.13 -13.01
N CYS A 227 3.16 -3.09 -12.63
CA CYS A 227 1.95 -2.70 -13.36
C CYS A 227 2.25 -2.36 -14.83
N GLY A 228 3.38 -1.68 -15.11
CA GLY A 228 3.85 -1.43 -16.47
C GLY A 228 4.10 -2.72 -17.26
N HIS A 229 4.73 -3.73 -16.64
CA HIS A 229 4.93 -5.05 -17.24
C HIS A 229 3.60 -5.79 -17.48
N LEU A 230 2.58 -5.55 -16.65
CA LEU A 230 1.22 -6.08 -16.82
C LEU A 230 0.39 -5.31 -17.86
N GLY A 231 0.97 -4.30 -18.50
CA GLY A 231 0.32 -3.56 -19.58
C GLY A 231 -0.31 -2.24 -19.18
N ALA A 232 -0.21 -1.82 -17.91
CA ALA A 232 -0.66 -0.50 -17.48
C ALA A 232 0.07 0.61 -18.26
N LYS A 233 -0.64 1.71 -18.54
CA LYS A 233 -0.11 2.81 -19.37
C LYS A 233 -0.01 4.12 -18.63
N LYS A 234 -0.72 4.27 -17.52
CA LYS A 234 -0.75 5.52 -16.76
C LYS A 234 -1.11 5.27 -15.29
N ALA A 235 -0.72 6.23 -14.45
CA ALA A 235 -1.28 6.35 -13.11
C ALA A 235 -2.10 7.63 -12.98
N GLN A 236 -3.04 7.63 -12.04
CA GLN A 236 -3.92 8.75 -11.74
C GLN A 236 -3.94 9.00 -10.24
N LEU A 237 -3.69 10.25 -9.84
CA LEU A 237 -3.93 10.70 -8.48
C LEU A 237 -5.45 10.80 -8.27
N ILE A 238 -5.99 9.98 -7.38
CA ILE A 238 -7.42 9.94 -7.04
C ILE A 238 -7.74 10.95 -5.95
N ARG A 239 -6.88 11.00 -4.93
CA ARG A 239 -7.03 11.92 -3.80
C ARG A 239 -5.66 12.23 -3.22
N TYR A 240 -5.46 13.48 -2.81
CA TYR A 240 -4.41 13.92 -1.91
C TYR A 240 -5.07 14.61 -0.71
N ALA A 241 -4.57 14.32 0.48
CA ALA A 241 -5.00 14.94 1.73
C ALA A 241 -3.80 15.03 2.69
N THR A 242 -3.97 15.73 3.81
CA THR A 242 -2.98 15.78 4.88
C THR A 242 -3.63 15.49 6.23
N SER A 243 -2.82 15.20 7.24
CA SER A 243 -3.32 15.10 8.61
C SER A 243 -3.96 16.39 9.10
N GLY A 244 -3.55 17.54 8.54
CA GLY A 244 -4.13 18.86 8.81
C GLY A 244 -5.60 18.98 8.44
N ASP A 245 -6.08 18.22 7.46
CA ASP A 245 -7.50 18.18 7.07
C ASP A 245 -8.40 17.65 8.21
N VAL A 246 -7.82 16.87 9.12
CA VAL A 246 -8.53 16.29 10.28
C VAL A 246 -8.24 17.03 11.58
N THR A 247 -6.97 17.37 11.83
CA THR A 247 -6.56 18.01 13.09
C THR A 247 -6.79 19.52 13.12
N GLY A 248 -6.81 20.16 11.94
CA GLY A 248 -6.78 21.62 11.80
C GLY A 248 -5.37 22.22 11.97
N ASP A 249 -4.38 21.44 12.44
CA ASP A 249 -2.99 21.87 12.51
C ASP A 249 -2.34 21.74 11.13
N ARG A 250 -1.75 22.83 10.64
CA ARG A 250 -1.11 22.94 9.33
C ARG A 250 0.40 23.22 9.41
N HIS A 251 0.95 23.25 10.62
CA HIS A 251 2.36 23.52 10.82
C HIS A 251 3.24 22.29 10.59
N GLU A 252 2.76 21.12 11.04
CA GLU A 252 3.45 19.85 10.87
C GLU A 252 2.44 18.77 10.45
N VAL A 253 2.39 18.47 9.15
CA VAL A 253 1.45 17.50 8.60
C VAL A 253 2.13 16.26 8.05
N VAL A 254 1.34 15.20 7.87
CA VAL A 254 1.70 14.03 7.06
C VAL A 254 0.84 14.04 5.81
N GLY A 255 1.46 13.86 4.64
CA GLY A 255 0.78 13.80 3.35
C GLY A 255 0.28 12.39 3.02
N TYR A 256 -0.91 12.28 2.45
CA TYR A 256 -1.57 11.04 2.05
C TYR A 256 -2.02 11.10 0.61
N ALA A 257 -1.69 10.08 -0.18
CA ALA A 257 -2.13 10.01 -1.57
C ALA A 257 -2.78 8.67 -1.90
N ALA A 258 -3.93 8.71 -2.55
CA ALA A 258 -4.53 7.59 -3.25
C ALA A 258 -4.17 7.70 -4.73
N ILE A 259 -3.45 6.72 -5.26
CA ILE A 259 -3.04 6.69 -6.67
C ILE A 259 -3.49 5.34 -7.26
N SER A 260 -4.06 5.38 -8.44
CA SER A 260 -4.51 4.23 -9.24
C SER A 260 -3.58 4.07 -10.45
N VAL A 261 -3.19 2.84 -10.76
CA VAL A 261 -2.38 2.48 -11.95
C VAL A 261 -3.23 1.58 -12.86
N ILE A 262 -3.45 2.02 -14.11
CA ILE A 262 -4.35 1.42 -15.10
C ILE A 262 -3.70 1.30 -16.48
#